data_379b5f39ba797719b07c4216ab7a1551
#
_entry.id   379b5f39ba797719b07c4216ab7a1551
#
_cell.length_a   1.000
_cell.length_b   1.000
_cell.length_c   1.000
_cell.angle_alpha   90.00
_cell.angle_beta   90.00
_cell.angle_gamma   90.00
#
_symmetry.space_group_name_H-M   'P 1'
#
loop_
_entity.id
_entity.type
_entity.pdbx_description
1 polymer ?
#
loop_
_entity_poly.entity_id
_entity_poly.type
_entity_poly.pdbx_seq_one_letter_code
_entity_poly.pdbx_strand_id
1 'polypeptide(L)'
;MKIQGSVVLITGANRGLGLEFARQALALGAAKVYAGARDPSKVTLPGVIPVKLDVTSVEDVAAVAVQCPDVTLVINNAGIGRPGGIVGGDAVSLLRDQLETNLFGVLNMSRAFADILGRNGGGAILNVLSILSWINTPMLGAYGVTKSAAWALTNSLRAELKAQGTQVVGFHGGFIDTDMIRDFDVPKSSPADVVRQSYAAIEAGEQEVRVDEATRQVKAGLSQGVYLGDALAA
;
A
#
# COMPACT_ATOMS: atom_id res chain seq x y z
N MET A 1 -15.86 3.31 6.74
CA MET A 1 -16.75 2.83 5.65
C MET A 1 -17.00 1.34 5.79
N LYS A 2 -17.93 0.72 5.00
CA LYS A 2 -18.07 -0.74 4.91
C LYS A 2 -17.48 -1.26 3.61
N ILE A 3 -16.92 -2.49 3.64
CA ILE A 3 -16.41 -3.14 2.42
C ILE A 3 -17.58 -3.71 1.62
N GLN A 4 -18.58 -4.25 2.29
CA GLN A 4 -19.82 -4.67 1.63
C GLN A 4 -20.44 -3.51 0.84
N GLY A 5 -20.71 -3.71 -0.44
CA GLY A 5 -21.27 -2.72 -1.36
C GLY A 5 -20.27 -1.67 -1.86
N SER A 6 -19.01 -1.69 -1.42
CA SER A 6 -17.98 -0.76 -1.90
C SER A 6 -17.50 -1.07 -3.32
N VAL A 7 -16.92 -0.10 -3.98
CA VAL A 7 -16.19 -0.25 -5.23
C VAL A 7 -14.71 -0.06 -4.94
N VAL A 8 -13.92 -1.13 -5.09
CA VAL A 8 -12.52 -1.17 -4.67
C VAL A 8 -11.60 -1.15 -5.89
N LEU A 9 -10.62 -0.25 -5.91
CA LEU A 9 -9.52 -0.26 -6.87
C LEU A 9 -8.22 -0.63 -6.14
N ILE A 10 -7.54 -1.68 -6.66
CA ILE A 10 -6.30 -2.19 -6.06
C ILE A 10 -5.17 -2.09 -7.08
N THR A 11 -4.08 -1.42 -6.74
CA THR A 11 -2.89 -1.36 -7.60
C THR A 11 -1.99 -2.57 -7.36
N GLY A 12 -1.42 -3.16 -8.43
CA GLY A 12 -0.58 -4.35 -8.34
C GLY A 12 -1.35 -5.61 -7.92
N ALA A 13 -2.58 -5.79 -8.41
CA ALA A 13 -3.53 -6.82 -7.98
C ALA A 13 -3.38 -8.18 -8.67
N ASN A 14 -2.38 -8.38 -9.53
CA ASN A 14 -2.20 -9.63 -10.27
C ASN A 14 -1.52 -10.76 -9.49
N ARG A 15 -0.92 -10.47 -8.33
CA ARG A 15 -0.22 -11.45 -7.46
C ARG A 15 -0.06 -10.95 -6.03
N GLY A 16 0.47 -11.83 -5.17
CA GLY A 16 0.89 -11.48 -3.81
C GLY A 16 -0.22 -10.83 -2.99
N LEU A 17 0.16 -9.80 -2.24
CA LEU A 17 -0.76 -9.11 -1.33
C LEU A 17 -1.92 -8.41 -2.07
N GLY A 18 -1.65 -7.83 -3.26
CA GLY A 18 -2.70 -7.18 -4.05
C GLY A 18 -3.77 -8.16 -4.54
N LEU A 19 -3.38 -9.38 -4.95
CA LEU A 19 -4.31 -10.44 -5.30
C LEU A 19 -5.15 -10.87 -4.08
N GLU A 20 -4.53 -10.95 -2.90
CA GLU A 20 -5.26 -11.31 -1.68
C GLU A 20 -6.24 -10.22 -1.26
N PHE A 21 -5.88 -8.93 -1.40
CA PHE A 21 -6.83 -7.83 -1.23
C PHE A 21 -8.04 -7.96 -2.16
N ALA A 22 -7.82 -8.29 -3.44
CA ALA A 22 -8.91 -8.47 -4.40
C ALA A 22 -9.83 -9.64 -4.02
N ARG A 23 -9.25 -10.78 -3.62
CA ARG A 23 -10.01 -11.97 -3.20
C ARG A 23 -10.89 -11.69 -1.98
N GLN A 24 -10.33 -11.06 -0.96
CA GLN A 24 -11.08 -10.76 0.26
C GLN A 24 -12.11 -9.64 0.06
N ALA A 25 -11.86 -8.65 -0.80
CA ALA A 25 -12.85 -7.64 -1.14
C ALA A 25 -14.11 -8.30 -1.73
N LEU A 26 -13.95 -9.23 -2.69
CA LEU A 26 -15.06 -10.00 -3.25
C LEU A 26 -15.78 -10.82 -2.17
N ALA A 27 -15.02 -11.53 -1.32
CA ALA A 27 -15.58 -12.35 -0.25
C ALA A 27 -16.36 -11.52 0.80
N LEU A 28 -15.96 -10.28 1.05
CA LEU A 28 -16.64 -9.33 1.93
C LEU A 28 -17.82 -8.61 1.27
N GLY A 29 -18.15 -8.96 0.03
CA GLY A 29 -19.31 -8.41 -0.69
C GLY A 29 -19.09 -7.02 -1.27
N ALA A 30 -17.87 -6.67 -1.65
CA ALA A 30 -17.64 -5.48 -2.48
C ALA A 30 -18.50 -5.57 -3.76
N ALA A 31 -19.17 -4.48 -4.13
CA ALA A 31 -20.01 -4.44 -5.31
C ALA A 31 -19.19 -4.56 -6.61
N LYS A 32 -17.95 -4.09 -6.57
CA LYS A 32 -17.03 -4.14 -7.71
C LYS A 32 -15.58 -4.10 -7.24
N VAL A 33 -14.70 -4.85 -7.90
CA VAL A 33 -13.26 -4.83 -7.67
C VAL A 33 -12.52 -4.61 -8.97
N TYR A 34 -11.90 -3.44 -9.11
CA TYR A 34 -10.97 -3.14 -10.19
C TYR A 34 -9.56 -3.62 -9.80
N ALA A 35 -9.00 -4.49 -10.57
CA ALA A 35 -7.68 -5.08 -10.33
C ALA A 35 -6.65 -4.48 -11.29
N GLY A 36 -5.90 -3.49 -10.79
CA GLY A 36 -4.88 -2.76 -11.55
C GLY A 36 -3.59 -3.55 -11.70
N ALA A 37 -3.12 -3.72 -12.93
CA ALA A 37 -1.84 -4.34 -13.25
C ALA A 37 -1.26 -3.76 -14.54
N ARG A 38 0.09 -3.73 -14.66
CA ARG A 38 0.78 -3.30 -15.90
C ARG A 38 0.39 -4.16 -17.09
N ASP A 39 0.16 -5.44 -16.86
CA ASP A 39 -0.36 -6.40 -17.83
C ASP A 39 -1.67 -7.00 -17.29
N PRO A 40 -2.84 -6.51 -17.75
CA PRO A 40 -4.15 -6.98 -17.26
C PRO A 40 -4.40 -8.45 -17.54
N SER A 41 -3.76 -9.04 -18.56
CA SER A 41 -3.92 -10.46 -18.89
C SER A 41 -3.42 -11.40 -17.78
N LYS A 42 -2.57 -10.89 -16.87
CA LYS A 42 -2.08 -11.62 -15.70
C LYS A 42 -3.01 -11.54 -14.48
N VAL A 43 -4.12 -10.83 -14.60
CA VAL A 43 -5.17 -10.79 -13.57
C VAL A 43 -6.14 -11.92 -13.87
N THR A 44 -6.01 -13.04 -13.17
CA THR A 44 -6.77 -14.28 -13.44
C THR A 44 -7.84 -14.58 -12.40
N LEU A 45 -7.98 -13.75 -11.35
CA LEU A 45 -9.00 -13.94 -10.31
C LEU A 45 -10.40 -13.71 -10.92
N PRO A 46 -11.32 -14.70 -10.88
CA PRO A 46 -12.69 -14.49 -11.34
C PRO A 46 -13.43 -13.44 -10.49
N GLY A 47 -14.31 -12.68 -11.13
CA GLY A 47 -15.16 -11.69 -10.46
C GLY A 47 -14.54 -10.31 -10.30
N VAL A 48 -13.26 -10.11 -10.64
CA VAL A 48 -12.64 -8.78 -10.69
C VAL A 48 -12.67 -8.22 -12.13
N ILE A 49 -12.51 -6.91 -12.25
CA ILE A 49 -12.37 -6.20 -13.53
C ILE A 49 -10.90 -5.83 -13.71
N PRO A 50 -10.15 -6.49 -14.59
CA PRO A 50 -8.78 -6.12 -14.87
C PRO A 50 -8.69 -4.73 -15.51
N VAL A 51 -7.77 -3.89 -15.03
CA VAL A 51 -7.48 -2.59 -15.62
C VAL A 51 -5.97 -2.44 -15.87
N LYS A 52 -5.62 -1.90 -17.04
CA LYS A 52 -4.22 -1.59 -17.31
C LYS A 52 -3.77 -0.41 -16.45
N LEU A 53 -2.77 -0.61 -15.62
CA LEU A 53 -2.30 0.40 -14.70
C LEU A 53 -0.81 0.22 -14.38
N ASP A 54 0.00 1.12 -14.87
CA ASP A 54 1.31 1.44 -14.32
C ASP A 54 1.18 2.70 -13.49
N VAL A 55 1.40 2.61 -12.17
CA VAL A 55 1.27 3.75 -11.25
C VAL A 55 2.30 4.84 -11.49
N THR A 56 3.37 4.55 -12.24
CA THR A 56 4.40 5.51 -12.66
C THR A 56 4.05 6.25 -13.95
N SER A 57 3.05 5.76 -14.72
CA SER A 57 2.54 6.43 -15.92
C SER A 57 1.36 7.34 -15.58
N VAL A 58 1.55 8.62 -15.79
CA VAL A 58 0.48 9.64 -15.60
C VAL A 58 -0.71 9.36 -16.52
N GLU A 59 -0.44 8.87 -17.74
CA GLU A 59 -1.44 8.53 -18.74
C GLU A 59 -2.29 7.32 -18.30
N ASP A 60 -1.66 6.23 -17.82
CA ASP A 60 -2.38 5.06 -17.32
C ASP A 60 -3.25 5.44 -16.12
N VAL A 61 -2.71 6.23 -15.18
CA VAL A 61 -3.44 6.69 -13.98
C VAL A 61 -4.65 7.55 -14.38
N ALA A 62 -4.48 8.49 -15.32
CA ALA A 62 -5.57 9.33 -15.80
C ALA A 62 -6.65 8.48 -16.52
N ALA A 63 -6.25 7.52 -17.35
CA ALA A 63 -7.18 6.63 -18.04
C ALA A 63 -8.00 5.79 -17.05
N VAL A 64 -7.36 5.25 -15.99
CA VAL A 64 -8.05 4.47 -14.96
C VAL A 64 -9.00 5.35 -14.13
N ALA A 65 -8.64 6.60 -13.85
CA ALA A 65 -9.54 7.52 -13.14
C ALA A 65 -10.83 7.80 -13.96
N VAL A 66 -10.72 7.90 -15.29
CA VAL A 66 -11.88 8.01 -16.18
C VAL A 66 -12.68 6.71 -16.25
N GLN A 67 -12.01 5.56 -16.31
CA GLN A 67 -12.65 4.24 -16.40
C GLN A 67 -13.37 3.82 -15.11
N CYS A 68 -12.91 4.30 -13.96
CA CYS A 68 -13.35 3.86 -12.63
C CYS A 68 -13.94 5.03 -11.80
N PRO A 69 -14.98 5.75 -12.30
CA PRO A 69 -15.52 6.96 -11.64
C PRO A 69 -16.35 6.66 -10.38
N ASP A 70 -16.65 5.40 -10.14
CA ASP A 70 -17.50 4.91 -9.05
C ASP A 70 -16.68 4.38 -7.84
N VAL A 71 -15.37 4.49 -7.87
CA VAL A 71 -14.48 3.99 -6.79
C VAL A 71 -14.75 4.68 -5.46
N THR A 72 -14.88 3.87 -4.41
CA THR A 72 -15.04 4.31 -3.02
C THR A 72 -13.90 3.89 -2.10
N LEU A 73 -13.03 2.96 -2.55
CA LEU A 73 -11.83 2.53 -1.84
C LEU A 73 -10.66 2.35 -2.82
N VAL A 74 -9.57 3.07 -2.58
CA VAL A 74 -8.31 2.88 -3.30
C VAL A 74 -7.31 2.18 -2.40
N ILE A 75 -6.73 1.07 -2.88
CA ILE A 75 -5.63 0.36 -2.21
C ILE A 75 -4.35 0.53 -3.02
N ASN A 76 -3.47 1.40 -2.54
CA ASN A 76 -2.15 1.63 -3.09
C ASN A 76 -1.20 0.53 -2.59
N ASN A 77 -1.24 -0.61 -3.28
CA ASN A 77 -0.44 -1.79 -2.97
C ASN A 77 0.77 -1.95 -3.90
N ALA A 78 0.71 -1.46 -5.13
CA ALA A 78 1.84 -1.54 -6.06
C ALA A 78 3.12 -0.98 -5.42
N GLY A 79 4.17 -1.78 -5.45
CA GLY A 79 5.45 -1.43 -4.85
C GLY A 79 6.56 -2.36 -5.32
N ILE A 80 7.79 -1.90 -5.21
CA ILE A 80 9.00 -2.68 -5.45
C ILE A 80 9.91 -2.58 -4.23
N GLY A 81 10.58 -3.69 -3.90
CA GLY A 81 11.59 -3.77 -2.86
C GLY A 81 12.83 -4.43 -3.44
N ARG A 82 13.89 -3.66 -3.63
CA ARG A 82 15.19 -4.18 -4.07
C ARG A 82 16.21 -3.99 -2.96
N PRO A 83 16.98 -5.03 -2.62
CA PRO A 83 18.09 -4.89 -1.68
C PRO A 83 19.08 -3.84 -2.13
N GLY A 84 19.65 -3.12 -1.18
CA GLY A 84 20.71 -2.14 -1.40
C GLY A 84 20.72 -1.05 -0.34
N GLY A 85 21.95 -0.71 0.07
CA GLY A 85 22.22 0.41 0.97
C GLY A 85 22.13 1.76 0.26
N ILE A 86 22.47 2.83 0.98
CA ILE A 86 22.42 4.21 0.49
C ILE A 86 23.80 4.86 0.30
N VAL A 87 24.88 4.13 0.56
CA VAL A 87 26.25 4.63 0.46
C VAL A 87 27.00 4.02 -0.75
N GLY A 88 26.55 2.89 -1.28
CA GLY A 88 27.20 2.18 -2.39
C GLY A 88 26.99 2.81 -3.76
N GLY A 89 27.74 2.39 -4.77
CA GLY A 89 27.84 3.02 -6.09
C GLY A 89 26.53 3.25 -6.83
N ASP A 90 25.56 2.33 -6.75
CA ASP A 90 24.27 2.41 -7.45
C ASP A 90 23.13 3.00 -6.60
N ALA A 91 23.44 3.48 -5.38
CA ALA A 91 22.44 3.90 -4.42
C ALA A 91 21.46 4.96 -4.96
N VAL A 92 21.95 5.95 -5.72
CA VAL A 92 21.10 7.01 -6.27
C VAL A 92 20.13 6.48 -7.31
N SER A 93 20.59 5.63 -8.23
CA SER A 93 19.73 5.00 -9.23
C SER A 93 18.70 4.09 -8.58
N LEU A 94 19.14 3.22 -7.66
CA LEU A 94 18.29 2.31 -6.91
C LEU A 94 17.19 3.05 -6.13
N LEU A 95 17.54 4.15 -5.48
CA LEU A 95 16.59 4.97 -4.73
C LEU A 95 15.58 5.66 -5.65
N ARG A 96 16.03 6.24 -6.76
CA ARG A 96 15.15 6.87 -7.75
C ARG A 96 14.12 5.88 -8.30
N ASP A 97 14.57 4.72 -8.78
CA ASP A 97 13.68 3.67 -9.30
C ASP A 97 12.61 3.25 -8.29
N GLN A 98 12.99 3.11 -7.02
CA GLN A 98 12.04 2.73 -5.98
C GLN A 98 11.11 3.88 -5.58
N LEU A 99 11.58 5.14 -5.59
CA LEU A 99 10.74 6.30 -5.33
C LEU A 99 9.64 6.47 -6.39
N GLU A 100 9.94 6.22 -7.67
CA GLU A 100 8.94 6.32 -8.74
C GLU A 100 7.71 5.46 -8.46
N THR A 101 7.91 4.20 -8.04
CA THR A 101 6.79 3.32 -7.75
C THR A 101 6.21 3.55 -6.34
N ASN A 102 7.08 3.57 -5.32
CA ASN A 102 6.65 3.47 -3.92
C ASN A 102 6.15 4.80 -3.34
N LEU A 103 6.57 5.94 -3.92
CA LEU A 103 6.16 7.27 -3.49
C LEU A 103 5.34 7.99 -4.55
N PHE A 104 5.92 8.22 -5.74
CA PHE A 104 5.22 8.97 -6.79
C PHE A 104 4.03 8.19 -7.34
N GLY A 105 4.10 6.85 -7.45
CA GLY A 105 2.95 6.03 -7.79
C GLY A 105 1.79 6.19 -6.81
N VAL A 106 2.07 6.19 -5.49
CA VAL A 106 1.06 6.44 -4.45
C VAL A 106 0.48 7.85 -4.57
N LEU A 107 1.34 8.86 -4.80
CA LEU A 107 0.91 10.25 -5.00
C LEU A 107 0.02 10.40 -6.24
N ASN A 108 0.41 9.85 -7.38
CA ASN A 108 -0.34 9.91 -8.63
C ASN A 108 -1.75 9.33 -8.45
N MET A 109 -1.85 8.13 -7.88
CA MET A 109 -3.12 7.47 -7.61
C MET A 109 -3.98 8.28 -6.63
N SER A 110 -3.39 8.74 -5.53
CA SER A 110 -4.14 9.50 -4.51
C SER A 110 -4.68 10.80 -5.07
N ARG A 111 -3.91 11.53 -5.87
CA ARG A 111 -4.36 12.77 -6.54
C ARG A 111 -5.47 12.52 -7.56
N ALA A 112 -5.31 11.48 -8.39
CA ALA A 112 -6.29 11.18 -9.44
C ALA A 112 -7.65 10.75 -8.86
N PHE A 113 -7.66 10.11 -7.69
CA PHE A 113 -8.86 9.61 -7.06
C PHE A 113 -9.41 10.48 -5.92
N ALA A 114 -8.71 11.55 -5.49
CA ALA A 114 -9.16 12.42 -4.42
C ALA A 114 -10.60 12.97 -4.67
N ASP A 115 -10.80 13.61 -5.81
CA ASP A 115 -12.12 14.17 -6.18
C ASP A 115 -13.18 13.10 -6.44
N ILE A 116 -12.77 11.93 -6.99
CA ILE A 116 -13.66 10.79 -7.23
C ILE A 116 -14.20 10.29 -5.90
N LEU A 117 -13.31 10.05 -4.92
CA LEU A 117 -13.70 9.63 -3.57
C LEU A 117 -14.62 10.66 -2.92
N GLY A 118 -14.27 11.96 -3.00
CA GLY A 118 -15.10 13.04 -2.45
C GLY A 118 -16.53 13.02 -3.00
N ARG A 119 -16.69 12.91 -4.33
CA ARG A 119 -18.00 12.81 -4.99
C ARG A 119 -18.78 11.55 -4.63
N ASN A 120 -18.08 10.46 -4.32
CA ASN A 120 -18.65 9.17 -3.94
C ASN A 120 -18.86 9.02 -2.41
N GLY A 121 -18.89 10.11 -1.67
CA GLY A 121 -19.21 10.12 -0.23
C GLY A 121 -17.98 10.01 0.69
N GLY A 122 -16.79 10.40 0.22
CA GLY A 122 -15.55 10.42 0.99
C GLY A 122 -14.72 9.15 0.82
N GLY A 123 -15.27 7.98 1.11
CA GLY A 123 -14.61 6.70 0.92
C GLY A 123 -13.30 6.54 1.71
N ALA A 124 -12.35 5.75 1.17
CA ALA A 124 -11.05 5.56 1.82
C ALA A 124 -9.87 5.36 0.84
N ILE A 125 -8.67 5.66 1.33
CA ILE A 125 -7.38 5.29 0.74
C ILE A 125 -6.61 4.44 1.74
N LEU A 126 -6.15 3.25 1.34
CA LEU A 126 -5.18 2.45 2.06
C LEU A 126 -3.84 2.51 1.34
N ASN A 127 -2.79 2.97 2.03
CA ASN A 127 -1.41 2.96 1.52
C ASN A 127 -0.62 1.82 2.17
N VAL A 128 -0.12 0.88 1.36
CA VAL A 128 0.72 -0.23 1.84
C VAL A 128 2.14 0.29 2.08
N LEU A 129 2.42 0.57 3.33
CA LEU A 129 3.71 1.03 3.82
C LEU A 129 4.58 -0.17 4.28
N SER A 130 5.32 -0.02 5.38
CA SER A 130 6.18 -1.06 5.96
C SER A 130 6.54 -0.69 7.40
N ILE A 131 7.03 -1.64 8.18
CA ILE A 131 7.79 -1.38 9.41
C ILE A 131 9.00 -0.47 9.11
N LEU A 132 9.59 -0.62 7.92
CA LEU A 132 10.71 0.22 7.44
C LEU A 132 10.30 1.67 7.12
N SER A 133 9.05 2.05 7.36
CA SER A 133 8.65 3.46 7.38
C SER A 133 9.19 4.20 8.61
N TRP A 134 9.57 3.47 9.65
CA TRP A 134 9.98 4.01 10.96
C TRP A 134 11.39 3.63 11.39
N ILE A 135 11.88 2.49 10.93
CA ILE A 135 13.24 2.00 11.20
C ILE A 135 13.92 1.68 9.88
N ASN A 136 15.22 1.49 9.89
CA ASN A 136 15.98 1.16 8.70
C ASN A 136 16.96 -0.01 8.95
N THR A 137 17.39 -0.63 7.88
CA THR A 137 18.45 -1.65 7.88
C THR A 137 19.40 -1.38 6.73
N PRO A 138 20.70 -1.65 6.88
CA PRO A 138 21.68 -1.42 5.81
C PRO A 138 21.31 -2.13 4.50
N MET A 139 20.72 -3.32 4.59
CA MET A 139 20.37 -4.14 3.42
C MET A 139 19.19 -3.58 2.62
N LEU A 140 18.29 -2.84 3.25
CA LEU A 140 17.07 -2.28 2.63
C LEU A 140 16.99 -0.76 2.80
N GLY A 141 18.13 -0.08 2.93
CA GLY A 141 18.18 1.37 3.20
C GLY A 141 17.44 2.19 2.16
N ALA A 142 17.65 1.95 0.87
CA ALA A 142 16.93 2.65 -0.20
C ALA A 142 15.41 2.40 -0.14
N TYR A 143 14.99 1.17 0.12
CA TYR A 143 13.57 0.84 0.29
C TYR A 143 12.96 1.54 1.51
N GLY A 144 13.66 1.51 2.65
CA GLY A 144 13.21 2.20 3.88
C GLY A 144 12.98 3.69 3.67
N VAL A 145 13.89 4.38 2.98
CA VAL A 145 13.71 5.80 2.60
C VAL A 145 12.39 6.00 1.83
N THR A 146 12.07 5.14 0.85
CA THR A 146 10.82 5.28 0.09
C THR A 146 9.58 5.07 0.96
N LYS A 147 9.63 4.13 1.90
CA LYS A 147 8.50 3.85 2.80
C LYS A 147 8.33 4.91 3.88
N SER A 148 9.42 5.51 4.36
CA SER A 148 9.36 6.69 5.24
C SER A 148 8.75 7.90 4.52
N ALA A 149 9.15 8.15 3.27
CA ALA A 149 8.57 9.22 2.45
C ALA A 149 7.07 8.98 2.17
N ALA A 150 6.69 7.74 1.84
CA ALA A 150 5.29 7.37 1.62
C ALA A 150 4.45 7.47 2.91
N TRP A 151 5.03 7.23 4.09
CA TRP A 151 4.36 7.46 5.37
C TRP A 151 4.12 8.95 5.61
N ALA A 152 5.10 9.81 5.37
CA ALA A 152 4.93 11.26 5.45
C ALA A 152 3.84 11.73 4.48
N LEU A 153 3.84 11.25 3.23
CA LEU A 153 2.79 11.51 2.25
C LEU A 153 1.40 11.06 2.75
N THR A 154 1.30 9.87 3.36
CA THR A 154 0.06 9.35 3.93
C THR A 154 -0.51 10.28 5.00
N ASN A 155 0.36 10.84 5.85
CA ASN A 155 -0.04 11.80 6.88
C ASN A 155 -0.54 13.13 6.28
N SER A 156 0.12 13.64 5.22
CA SER A 156 -0.33 14.84 4.49
C SER A 156 -1.69 14.61 3.84
N LEU A 157 -1.86 13.49 3.11
CA LEU A 157 -3.15 13.13 2.50
C LEU A 157 -4.27 13.03 3.54
N ARG A 158 -4.00 12.49 4.74
CA ARG A 158 -4.97 12.41 5.83
C ARG A 158 -5.44 13.79 6.27
N ALA A 159 -4.54 14.76 6.35
CA ALA A 159 -4.88 16.13 6.70
C ALA A 159 -5.67 16.83 5.60
N GLU A 160 -5.23 16.71 4.34
CA GLU A 160 -5.82 17.38 3.20
C GLU A 160 -7.23 16.85 2.86
N LEU A 161 -7.43 15.53 2.93
CA LEU A 161 -8.69 14.88 2.55
C LEU A 161 -9.72 14.78 3.69
N LYS A 162 -9.36 15.27 4.88
CA LYS A 162 -10.25 15.24 6.05
C LYS A 162 -11.57 15.97 5.82
N ALA A 163 -11.52 17.13 5.20
CA ALA A 163 -12.73 17.98 4.99
C ALA A 163 -13.76 17.31 4.09
N GLN A 164 -13.35 16.49 3.13
CA GLN A 164 -14.24 15.73 2.26
C GLN A 164 -14.69 14.38 2.84
N GLY A 165 -14.22 14.01 4.05
CA GLY A 165 -14.58 12.77 4.73
C GLY A 165 -13.85 11.53 4.22
N THR A 166 -12.76 11.68 3.46
CA THR A 166 -11.97 10.53 3.00
C THR A 166 -11.05 10.02 4.13
N GLN A 167 -11.24 8.74 4.49
CA GLN A 167 -10.39 8.06 5.45
C GLN A 167 -9.06 7.69 4.78
N VAL A 168 -7.91 8.03 5.38
CA VAL A 168 -6.59 7.64 4.87
C VAL A 168 -5.89 6.75 5.88
N VAL A 169 -5.63 5.50 5.49
CA VAL A 169 -5.10 4.44 6.33
C VAL A 169 -3.67 4.09 5.91
N GLY A 170 -2.75 4.09 6.85
CA GLY A 170 -1.40 3.54 6.67
C GLY A 170 -1.36 2.07 7.09
N PHE A 171 -1.02 1.18 6.17
CA PHE A 171 -0.72 -0.21 6.49
C PHE A 171 0.76 -0.37 6.82
N HIS A 172 1.08 -0.92 7.97
CA HIS A 172 2.45 -1.21 8.38
C HIS A 172 2.60 -2.70 8.72
N GLY A 173 3.57 -3.34 8.11
CA GLY A 173 3.92 -4.74 8.35
C GLY A 173 5.41 -4.99 8.14
N GLY A 174 5.89 -6.07 8.74
CA GLY A 174 7.22 -6.63 8.52
C GLY A 174 7.25 -7.51 7.27
N PHE A 175 7.77 -8.72 7.42
CA PHE A 175 7.85 -9.69 6.32
C PHE A 175 6.49 -10.38 6.11
N ILE A 176 5.94 -10.29 4.90
CA ILE A 176 4.68 -10.92 4.50
C ILE A 176 4.98 -11.96 3.44
N ASP A 177 4.46 -13.19 3.57
CA ASP A 177 4.76 -14.30 2.67
C ASP A 177 4.24 -14.05 1.25
N THR A 178 5.09 -13.45 0.44
CA THR A 178 4.85 -13.10 -0.96
C THR A 178 6.09 -13.36 -1.79
N ASP A 179 5.95 -13.35 -3.12
CA ASP A 179 7.10 -13.51 -4.03
C ASP A 179 8.22 -12.50 -3.80
N MET A 180 7.89 -11.30 -3.29
CA MET A 180 8.86 -10.23 -3.06
C MET A 180 9.94 -10.61 -2.03
N ILE A 181 9.58 -11.47 -1.07
CA ILE A 181 10.48 -11.86 0.02
C ILE A 181 10.70 -13.38 0.07
N ARG A 182 10.46 -14.08 -1.05
CA ARG A 182 10.60 -15.54 -1.12
C ARG A 182 11.97 -16.03 -0.61
N ASP A 183 13.03 -15.31 -0.99
CA ASP A 183 14.42 -15.70 -0.73
C ASP A 183 14.91 -15.33 0.70
N PHE A 184 14.05 -14.71 1.51
CA PHE A 184 14.38 -14.39 2.90
C PHE A 184 13.92 -15.53 3.82
N ASP A 185 14.87 -16.14 4.55
CA ASP A 185 14.58 -17.15 5.58
C ASP A 185 14.31 -16.49 6.93
N VAL A 186 13.10 -15.96 7.06
CA VAL A 186 12.63 -15.25 8.25
C VAL A 186 11.16 -15.60 8.52
N PRO A 187 10.66 -15.48 9.76
CA PRO A 187 9.24 -15.60 10.05
C PRO A 187 8.43 -14.60 9.22
N LYS A 188 7.37 -15.07 8.57
CA LYS A 188 6.54 -14.27 7.66
C LYS A 188 5.08 -14.29 8.11
N SER A 189 4.43 -13.13 8.03
CA SER A 189 2.98 -13.03 8.26
C SER A 189 2.20 -13.57 7.05
N SER A 190 1.07 -14.20 7.32
CA SER A 190 0.16 -14.69 6.28
C SER A 190 -0.47 -13.50 5.51
N PRO A 191 -0.43 -13.48 4.16
CA PRO A 191 -1.15 -12.49 3.38
C PRO A 191 -2.64 -12.41 3.71
N ALA A 192 -3.27 -13.56 3.96
CA ALA A 192 -4.69 -13.62 4.30
C ALA A 192 -4.99 -12.91 5.62
N ASP A 193 -4.15 -13.12 6.64
CA ASP A 193 -4.36 -12.49 7.95
C ASP A 193 -4.11 -10.98 7.93
N VAL A 194 -3.07 -10.53 7.23
CA VAL A 194 -2.76 -9.10 7.17
C VAL A 194 -3.82 -8.32 6.37
N VAL A 195 -4.37 -8.90 5.31
CA VAL A 195 -5.47 -8.31 4.54
C VAL A 195 -6.75 -8.25 5.37
N ARG A 196 -7.10 -9.32 6.08
CA ARG A 196 -8.24 -9.34 6.99
C ARG A 196 -8.16 -8.23 8.03
N GLN A 197 -7.00 -8.05 8.67
CA GLN A 197 -6.77 -6.95 9.62
C GLN A 197 -6.93 -5.58 8.95
N SER A 198 -6.45 -5.42 7.71
CA SER A 198 -6.53 -4.16 6.96
C SER A 198 -7.99 -3.76 6.68
N TYR A 199 -8.80 -4.69 6.21
CA TYR A 199 -10.23 -4.42 5.99
C TYR A 199 -10.97 -4.14 7.30
N ALA A 200 -10.68 -4.88 8.37
CA ALA A 200 -11.26 -4.60 9.68
C ALA A 200 -10.90 -3.19 10.19
N ALA A 201 -9.67 -2.75 10.02
CA ALA A 201 -9.21 -1.41 10.38
C ALA A 201 -9.92 -0.31 9.57
N ILE A 202 -10.09 -0.51 8.24
CA ILE A 202 -10.87 0.40 7.40
C ILE A 202 -12.30 0.51 7.91
N GLU A 203 -12.96 -0.61 8.20
CA GLU A 203 -14.34 -0.64 8.69
C GLU A 203 -14.50 -0.03 10.09
N ALA A 204 -13.47 -0.15 10.94
CA ALA A 204 -13.42 0.46 12.27
C ALA A 204 -13.10 1.96 12.23
N GLY A 205 -12.71 2.52 11.08
CA GLY A 205 -12.32 3.93 10.96
C GLY A 205 -10.90 4.22 11.47
N GLU A 206 -10.06 3.19 11.59
CA GLU A 206 -8.68 3.34 12.06
C GLU A 206 -7.81 4.05 11.01
N GLN A 207 -6.78 4.76 11.47
CA GLN A 207 -5.87 5.52 10.60
C GLN A 207 -4.56 4.77 10.32
N GLU A 208 -4.23 3.76 11.11
CA GLU A 208 -3.07 2.89 10.94
C GLU A 208 -3.44 1.45 11.27
N VAL A 209 -2.96 0.50 10.48
CA VAL A 209 -3.01 -0.92 10.82
C VAL A 209 -1.60 -1.48 10.95
N ARG A 210 -1.31 -2.14 12.08
CA ARG A 210 -0.03 -2.75 12.43
C ARG A 210 -0.24 -4.24 12.52
N VAL A 211 0.11 -4.94 11.45
CA VAL A 211 -0.37 -6.31 11.20
C VAL A 211 0.37 -7.41 11.96
N ASP A 212 1.54 -7.10 12.51
CA ASP A 212 2.36 -8.06 13.26
C ASP A 212 2.94 -7.47 14.55
N GLU A 213 3.47 -8.32 15.41
CA GLU A 213 3.97 -7.91 16.72
C GLU A 213 5.19 -7.02 16.62
N ALA A 214 6.13 -7.31 15.71
CA ALA A 214 7.31 -6.50 15.51
C ALA A 214 6.94 -5.05 15.15
N THR A 215 5.97 -4.89 14.25
CA THR A 215 5.46 -3.57 13.84
C THR A 215 4.80 -2.83 15.01
N ARG A 216 4.06 -3.53 15.87
CA ARG A 216 3.45 -2.93 17.08
C ARG A 216 4.51 -2.47 18.08
N GLN A 217 5.53 -3.29 18.32
CA GLN A 217 6.65 -2.98 19.23
C GLN A 217 7.46 -1.80 18.73
N VAL A 218 7.83 -1.77 17.46
CA VAL A 218 8.54 -0.63 16.85
C VAL A 218 7.73 0.65 16.98
N LYS A 219 6.43 0.61 16.67
CA LYS A 219 5.56 1.79 16.81
C LYS A 219 5.51 2.30 18.25
N ALA A 220 5.39 1.42 19.23
CA ALA A 220 5.37 1.76 20.64
C ALA A 220 6.71 2.36 21.12
N GLY A 221 7.83 1.90 20.55
CA GLY A 221 9.18 2.35 20.91
C GLY A 221 9.65 3.63 20.21
N LEU A 222 8.87 4.23 19.30
CA LEU A 222 9.32 5.41 18.54
C LEU A 222 9.69 6.59 19.43
N SER A 223 8.92 6.88 20.47
CA SER A 223 9.22 7.95 21.42
C SER A 223 10.44 7.67 22.32
N GLN A 224 10.89 6.41 22.37
CA GLN A 224 12.05 5.95 23.08
C GLN A 224 13.29 5.80 22.20
N GLY A 225 13.20 6.20 20.93
CA GLY A 225 14.33 6.20 20.00
C GLY A 225 14.67 4.83 19.42
N VAL A 226 13.71 3.89 19.33
CA VAL A 226 13.94 2.54 18.76
C VAL A 226 14.60 2.59 17.37
N TYR A 227 14.37 3.64 16.61
CA TYR A 227 14.94 3.87 15.27
C TYR A 227 16.44 4.23 15.29
N LEU A 228 17.02 4.54 16.45
CA LEU A 228 18.45 4.84 16.61
C LEU A 228 19.31 3.59 16.78
N GLY A 229 18.69 2.45 17.07
CA GLY A 229 19.33 1.17 17.24
C GLY A 229 19.13 0.24 16.05
N ASP A 230 19.68 -0.98 16.16
CA ASP A 230 19.44 -2.05 15.16
C ASP A 230 18.16 -2.81 15.54
N ALA A 231 17.03 -2.18 15.28
CA ALA A 231 15.71 -2.67 15.70
C ALA A 231 15.26 -3.98 15.03
N LEU A 232 16.02 -4.49 14.04
CA LEU A 232 15.76 -5.76 13.36
C LEU A 232 16.84 -6.81 13.65
N ALA A 233 17.79 -6.53 14.53
CA ALA A 233 18.89 -7.45 14.89
C ALA A 233 18.52 -8.42 16.05
N ALA A 234 17.26 -8.43 16.49
CA ALA A 234 16.80 -9.30 17.57
C ALA A 234 15.92 -10.44 17.06
#